data_9e2347bc0ab57d3347509b95006623fa
#
_entry.id   9e2347bc0ab57d3347509b95006623fa
#
_cell.length_a   1.000
_cell.length_b   1.000
_cell.length_c   1.000
_cell.angle_alpha   90.00
_cell.angle_beta   90.00
_cell.angle_gamma   90.00
#
_symmetry.space_group_name_H-M   'P 1'
#
loop_
_entity.id
_entity.type
_entity.pdbx_description
1 polymer ?
#
loop_
_entity_poly.entity_id
_entity_poly.type
_entity_poly.pdbx_seq_one_letter_code
_entity_poly.pdbx_strand_id
1 'polypeptide(L)'
;MRKLLYIVLFLSVGKHLQATNYNCHTEAGQLQSLIGEQHRIITNLTVSGTIDGRDFAFINDSLFHLTGIDLADCTIDAFESRDIYLGNQTRFDANCIPANTFFGFQELTTVRLPRNTEKIGKGAFAGCTKLKDIDLGNNLQEIAGFAFCDCFSLNTSLPQTLEKIGEYAFKQCTSFTGIDLSLSVLRSIGNQAFLNCTALSSITLPASLQSIGKECFAGCSSLTGITLPQKLESMGEGCFSHCISLTEVDIKECPLESLPPYTFDHCTKLLSIQAPNTITEIGEGAFYYCTSLTDCILPESVQIGRASCRERV
;
A
#
# COMPACT_ATOMS: atom_id res chain seq x y z
N MET A 1 20.02 -6.00 14.97
CA MET A 1 21.50 -5.94 15.10
C MET A 1 22.25 -6.88 14.14
N ARG A 2 21.84 -8.13 13.88
CA ARG A 2 22.53 -9.03 12.92
C ARG A 2 22.53 -8.50 11.47
N LYS A 3 21.42 -7.91 10.98
CA LYS A 3 21.34 -7.33 9.62
C LYS A 3 22.31 -6.16 9.40
N LEU A 4 22.60 -5.35 10.45
CA LEU A 4 23.55 -4.22 10.34
C LEU A 4 25.01 -4.69 10.25
N LEU A 5 25.36 -5.83 10.87
CA LEU A 5 26.74 -6.35 10.86
C LEU A 5 27.12 -6.93 9.49
N TYR A 6 26.17 -7.50 8.75
CA TYR A 6 26.39 -8.03 7.40
C TYR A 6 26.57 -6.92 6.35
N ILE A 7 25.85 -5.80 6.48
CA ILE A 7 26.00 -4.64 5.59
C ILE A 7 27.40 -4.06 5.66
N VAL A 8 28.03 -4.05 6.83
CA VAL A 8 29.40 -3.52 7.02
C VAL A 8 30.45 -4.45 6.42
N LEU A 9 30.25 -5.76 6.40
CA LEU A 9 31.21 -6.70 5.80
C LEU A 9 31.17 -6.70 4.26
N PHE A 10 30.01 -6.38 3.64
CA PHE A 10 29.88 -6.32 2.17
C PHE A 10 30.50 -5.06 1.57
N LEU A 11 30.62 -3.97 2.32
CA LEU A 11 31.23 -2.72 1.85
C LEU A 11 32.75 -2.77 1.73
N SER A 12 33.41 -3.80 2.27
CA SER A 12 34.87 -3.91 2.28
C SER A 12 35.48 -4.74 1.14
N VAL A 13 34.64 -5.39 0.32
CA VAL A 13 35.11 -6.18 -0.83
C VAL A 13 34.44 -5.64 -2.11
N GLY A 14 35.10 -4.66 -2.75
CA GLY A 14 34.66 -4.08 -4.03
C GLY A 14 34.74 -5.05 -5.21
N LYS A 15 34.11 -6.23 -5.08
CA LYS A 15 33.82 -7.11 -6.21
C LYS A 15 32.36 -6.87 -6.58
N HIS A 16 32.11 -6.38 -7.78
CA HIS A 16 30.79 -6.49 -8.42
C HIS A 16 30.37 -7.96 -8.32
N LEU A 17 29.41 -8.25 -7.43
CA LEU A 17 28.73 -9.54 -7.44
C LEU A 17 28.07 -9.64 -8.81
N GLN A 18 28.54 -10.54 -9.67
CA GLN A 18 27.82 -10.90 -10.88
C GLN A 18 26.46 -11.44 -10.45
N ALA A 19 25.40 -10.97 -11.11
CA ALA A 19 24.05 -11.46 -10.86
C ALA A 19 24.04 -12.99 -11.00
N THR A 20 23.72 -13.68 -9.89
CA THR A 20 23.70 -15.14 -9.87
C THR A 20 22.23 -15.58 -9.85
N ASN A 21 21.80 -16.22 -10.93
CA ASN A 21 20.47 -16.78 -11.06
C ASN A 21 20.46 -18.20 -10.46
N TYR A 22 19.48 -18.51 -9.65
CA TYR A 22 19.27 -19.84 -9.11
C TYR A 22 17.82 -20.27 -9.33
N ASN A 23 17.62 -21.43 -9.92
CA ASN A 23 16.31 -22.00 -10.17
C ASN A 23 16.20 -23.33 -9.45
N CYS A 24 15.12 -23.56 -8.71
CA CYS A 24 14.87 -24.81 -8.01
C CYS A 24 13.39 -25.19 -8.01
N HIS A 25 13.18 -26.49 -7.82
CA HIS A 25 11.87 -27.05 -7.51
C HIS A 25 11.90 -27.54 -6.07
N THR A 26 10.91 -27.18 -5.26
CA THR A 26 10.92 -27.47 -3.82
C THR A 26 9.60 -28.07 -3.35
N GLU A 27 9.67 -28.82 -2.26
CA GLU A 27 8.55 -29.15 -1.41
C GLU A 27 8.53 -28.23 -0.19
N ALA A 28 7.38 -28.08 0.46
CA ALA A 28 7.19 -27.18 1.59
C ALA A 28 8.24 -27.39 2.70
N GLY A 29 8.93 -26.32 3.07
CA GLY A 29 9.97 -26.29 4.10
C GLY A 29 11.33 -26.85 3.68
N GLN A 30 11.58 -27.10 2.39
CA GLN A 30 12.84 -27.67 1.91
C GLN A 30 13.78 -26.66 1.24
N LEU A 31 13.34 -25.42 1.03
CA LEU A 31 14.10 -24.42 0.28
C LEU A 31 15.50 -24.17 0.88
N GLN A 32 15.61 -24.10 2.21
CA GLN A 32 16.88 -23.92 2.90
C GLN A 32 17.88 -25.03 2.60
N SER A 33 17.43 -26.28 2.61
CA SER A 33 18.29 -27.44 2.36
C SER A 33 18.74 -27.51 0.90
N LEU A 34 17.88 -27.11 -0.04
CA LEU A 34 18.19 -27.08 -1.47
C LEU A 34 19.20 -26.00 -1.83
N ILE A 35 19.02 -24.79 -1.29
CA ILE A 35 19.91 -23.66 -1.59
C ILE A 35 21.25 -23.79 -0.87
N GLY A 36 21.26 -24.27 0.38
CA GLY A 36 22.48 -24.45 1.17
C GLY A 36 23.36 -23.21 1.24
N GLU A 37 24.66 -23.36 1.07
CA GLU A 37 25.63 -22.25 1.12
C GLU A 37 25.51 -21.25 -0.04
N GLN A 38 24.79 -21.59 -1.09
CA GLN A 38 24.60 -20.69 -2.26
C GLN A 38 23.75 -19.45 -1.90
N HIS A 39 23.02 -19.47 -0.78
CA HIS A 39 22.26 -18.32 -0.29
C HIS A 39 23.09 -17.02 -0.23
N ARG A 40 24.41 -17.11 -0.12
CA ARG A 40 25.32 -15.96 0.01
C ARG A 40 25.58 -15.22 -1.29
N ILE A 41 25.33 -15.85 -2.45
CA ILE A 41 25.69 -15.32 -3.77
C ILE A 41 24.49 -15.16 -4.70
N ILE A 42 23.34 -15.76 -4.38
CA ILE A 42 22.14 -15.67 -5.21
C ILE A 42 21.59 -14.25 -5.16
N THR A 43 21.42 -13.63 -6.32
CA THR A 43 20.75 -12.32 -6.45
C THR A 43 19.38 -12.43 -7.13
N ASN A 44 19.16 -13.47 -7.93
CA ASN A 44 17.86 -13.76 -8.54
C ASN A 44 17.47 -15.22 -8.25
N LEU A 45 16.29 -15.41 -7.69
CA LEU A 45 15.77 -16.70 -7.30
C LEU A 45 14.46 -17.01 -8.03
N THR A 46 14.41 -18.17 -8.71
CA THR A 46 13.16 -18.70 -9.26
C THR A 46 12.85 -20.01 -8.55
N VAL A 47 11.66 -20.11 -7.98
CA VAL A 47 11.19 -21.30 -7.27
C VAL A 47 9.91 -21.82 -7.90
N SER A 48 9.79 -23.12 -7.98
CA SER A 48 8.56 -23.82 -8.36
C SER A 48 8.23 -24.91 -7.34
N GLY A 49 7.00 -25.41 -7.35
CA GLY A 49 6.55 -26.45 -6.42
C GLY A 49 5.77 -25.88 -5.24
N THR A 50 6.00 -26.42 -4.04
CA THR A 50 5.24 -26.01 -2.85
C THR A 50 6.15 -25.35 -1.83
N ILE A 51 5.71 -24.24 -1.26
CA ILE A 51 6.41 -23.48 -0.22
C ILE A 51 5.48 -23.22 0.97
N ASP A 52 6.05 -23.02 2.15
CA ASP A 52 5.29 -22.66 3.35
C ASP A 52 6.00 -21.62 4.22
N GLY A 53 5.51 -21.40 5.44
CA GLY A 53 6.07 -20.41 6.36
C GLY A 53 7.55 -20.59 6.69
N ARG A 54 8.09 -21.82 6.62
CA ARG A 54 9.51 -22.12 6.87
C ARG A 54 10.40 -21.61 5.75
N ASP A 55 9.93 -21.73 4.51
CA ASP A 55 10.64 -21.26 3.32
C ASP A 55 10.66 -19.74 3.30
N PHE A 56 9.55 -19.09 3.64
CA PHE A 56 9.49 -17.63 3.78
C PHE A 56 10.37 -17.11 4.92
N ALA A 57 10.47 -17.83 6.05
CA ALA A 57 11.39 -17.47 7.12
C ALA A 57 12.85 -17.54 6.65
N PHE A 58 13.23 -18.60 5.92
CA PHE A 58 14.56 -18.71 5.32
C PHE A 58 14.84 -17.58 4.32
N ILE A 59 13.89 -17.25 3.44
CA ILE A 59 14.03 -16.10 2.52
C ILE A 59 14.31 -14.83 3.30
N ASN A 60 13.51 -14.53 4.33
CA ASN A 60 13.68 -13.33 5.15
C ASN A 60 15.05 -13.25 5.85
N ASP A 61 15.49 -14.38 6.43
CA ASP A 61 16.68 -14.40 7.26
C ASP A 61 17.98 -14.45 6.47
N SER A 62 17.95 -15.07 5.26
CA SER A 62 19.18 -15.43 4.56
C SER A 62 19.32 -14.80 3.17
N LEU A 63 18.22 -14.35 2.53
CA LEU A 63 18.22 -13.90 1.13
C LEU A 63 17.93 -12.39 0.98
N PHE A 64 18.20 -11.58 1.99
CA PHE A 64 17.90 -10.12 2.01
C PHE A 64 18.62 -9.29 0.94
N HIS A 65 19.55 -9.88 0.19
CA HIS A 65 20.31 -9.25 -0.90
C HIS A 65 19.75 -9.58 -2.31
N LEU A 66 18.61 -10.27 -2.38
CA LEU A 66 17.96 -10.53 -3.65
C LEU A 66 17.62 -9.23 -4.39
N THR A 67 17.85 -9.25 -5.70
CA THR A 67 17.40 -8.21 -6.65
C THR A 67 16.11 -8.60 -7.35
N GLY A 68 15.84 -9.92 -7.48
CA GLY A 68 14.63 -10.45 -8.07
C GLY A 68 14.23 -11.79 -7.46
N ILE A 69 12.91 -12.02 -7.36
CA ILE A 69 12.36 -13.31 -6.96
C ILE A 69 11.12 -13.65 -7.79
N ASP A 70 11.10 -14.88 -8.32
CA ASP A 70 9.97 -15.43 -9.07
C ASP A 70 9.42 -16.66 -8.37
N LEU A 71 8.19 -16.55 -7.86
CA LEU A 71 7.44 -17.59 -7.18
C LEU A 71 6.13 -17.95 -7.94
N ALA A 72 5.99 -17.48 -9.19
CA ALA A 72 4.74 -17.62 -9.94
C ALA A 72 4.27 -19.07 -10.12
N ASP A 73 5.20 -20.01 -10.17
CA ASP A 73 4.92 -21.44 -10.32
C ASP A 73 4.97 -22.19 -8.96
N CYS A 74 4.85 -21.45 -7.84
CA CYS A 74 4.67 -22.02 -6.51
C CYS A 74 3.20 -22.09 -6.09
N THR A 75 2.92 -23.00 -5.15
CA THR A 75 1.74 -22.96 -4.29
C THR A 75 2.17 -22.71 -2.85
N ILE A 76 1.35 -21.97 -2.10
CA ILE A 76 1.63 -21.69 -0.68
C ILE A 76 0.75 -22.58 0.18
N ASP A 77 1.37 -23.46 0.95
CA ASP A 77 0.69 -24.31 1.91
C ASP A 77 0.57 -23.64 3.28
N ALA A 78 -0.49 -23.97 4.00
CA ALA A 78 -0.62 -23.59 5.39
C ALA A 78 0.44 -24.33 6.23
N PHE A 79 0.98 -23.63 7.23
CA PHE A 79 1.93 -24.19 8.16
C PHE A 79 1.59 -23.79 9.60
N GLU A 80 1.55 -24.76 10.51
CA GLU A 80 1.42 -24.53 11.94
C GLU A 80 2.71 -24.96 12.64
N SER A 81 3.40 -24.03 13.29
CA SER A 81 4.54 -24.33 14.15
C SER A 81 4.12 -24.32 15.60
N ARG A 82 4.59 -25.31 16.35
CA ARG A 82 4.55 -25.32 17.81
C ARG A 82 5.81 -24.70 18.43
N ASP A 83 6.80 -24.34 17.60
CA ASP A 83 8.09 -23.82 18.05
C ASP A 83 8.13 -22.31 18.05
N ILE A 84 8.57 -21.76 19.19
CA ILE A 84 8.66 -20.35 19.57
C ILE A 84 9.66 -19.54 18.70
N TYR A 85 10.42 -20.20 17.80
CA TYR A 85 11.52 -19.57 17.05
C TYR A 85 11.12 -18.78 15.81
N LEU A 86 9.87 -18.88 15.34
CA LEU A 86 9.35 -18.10 14.20
C LEU A 86 8.64 -16.80 14.62
N GLY A 87 9.08 -16.19 15.70
CA GLY A 87 8.69 -14.83 16.09
C GLY A 87 7.20 -14.62 16.34
N ASN A 88 6.61 -15.24 17.35
CA ASN A 88 5.21 -15.09 17.79
C ASN A 88 4.11 -15.49 16.79
N GLN A 89 4.43 -15.93 15.60
CA GLN A 89 3.45 -16.39 14.62
C GLN A 89 3.46 -17.91 14.58
N THR A 90 2.48 -18.52 15.24
CA THR A 90 2.34 -19.97 15.35
C THR A 90 1.63 -20.59 14.15
N ARG A 91 1.01 -19.78 13.30
CA ARG A 91 0.25 -20.25 12.14
C ARG A 91 0.45 -19.36 10.93
N PHE A 92 0.70 -19.98 9.78
CA PHE A 92 0.71 -19.35 8.46
C PHE A 92 -0.45 -19.92 7.64
N ASP A 93 -1.26 -19.04 7.08
CA ASP A 93 -2.38 -19.45 6.23
C ASP A 93 -1.88 -19.79 4.83
N ALA A 94 -2.55 -20.74 4.18
CA ALA A 94 -2.33 -21.02 2.76
C ALA A 94 -2.62 -19.77 1.92
N ASN A 95 -2.04 -19.70 0.72
CA ASN A 95 -2.24 -18.62 -0.24
C ASN A 95 -1.89 -17.21 0.31
N CYS A 96 -1.10 -17.15 1.39
CA CYS A 96 -0.74 -15.90 2.06
C CYS A 96 0.77 -15.67 2.04
N ILE A 97 1.21 -14.49 1.57
CA ILE A 97 2.58 -14.02 1.83
C ILE A 97 2.64 -13.59 3.30
N PRO A 98 3.48 -14.23 4.14
CA PRO A 98 3.51 -13.92 5.57
C PRO A 98 3.94 -12.49 5.88
N ALA A 99 3.62 -12.05 7.11
CA ALA A 99 4.06 -10.74 7.57
C ALA A 99 5.59 -10.59 7.54
N ASN A 100 6.06 -9.41 7.12
CA ASN A 100 7.48 -9.03 7.10
C ASN A 100 8.40 -9.93 6.24
N THR A 101 7.89 -10.79 5.35
CA THR A 101 8.70 -11.72 4.54
C THR A 101 9.85 -11.04 3.82
N PHE A 102 9.61 -9.91 3.16
CA PHE A 102 10.62 -9.14 2.42
C PHE A 102 10.92 -7.78 3.09
N PHE A 103 10.63 -7.65 4.38
CA PHE A 103 10.85 -6.38 5.09
C PHE A 103 12.28 -5.89 4.95
N GLY A 104 12.46 -4.68 4.38
CA GLY A 104 13.75 -4.02 4.24
C GLY A 104 14.67 -4.64 3.18
N PHE A 105 14.14 -5.38 2.19
CA PHE A 105 14.90 -5.88 1.05
C PHE A 105 15.20 -4.73 0.08
N GLN A 106 16.17 -3.89 0.41
CA GLN A 106 16.46 -2.63 -0.29
C GLN A 106 16.95 -2.83 -1.73
N GLU A 107 17.53 -4.01 -2.05
CA GLU A 107 18.01 -4.31 -3.40
C GLU A 107 16.96 -4.97 -4.28
N LEU A 108 15.82 -5.39 -3.71
CA LEU A 108 14.75 -6.07 -4.44
C LEU A 108 14.08 -5.11 -5.43
N THR A 109 14.09 -5.47 -6.72
CA THR A 109 13.54 -4.67 -7.82
C THR A 109 12.33 -5.30 -8.46
N THR A 110 12.28 -6.64 -8.51
CA THR A 110 11.22 -7.39 -9.18
C THR A 110 10.74 -8.56 -8.33
N VAL A 111 9.42 -8.75 -8.30
CA VAL A 111 8.78 -9.86 -7.59
C VAL A 111 7.66 -10.43 -8.47
N ARG A 112 7.58 -11.76 -8.55
CA ARG A 112 6.41 -12.44 -9.08
C ARG A 112 5.84 -13.34 -7.99
N LEU A 113 4.63 -13.05 -7.53
CA LEU A 113 3.96 -13.82 -6.48
C LEU A 113 3.35 -15.11 -7.05
N PRO A 114 3.14 -16.14 -6.21
CA PRO A 114 2.35 -17.29 -6.58
C PRO A 114 0.97 -16.88 -7.10
N ARG A 115 0.53 -17.49 -8.20
CA ARG A 115 -0.72 -17.10 -8.89
C ARG A 115 -1.97 -17.25 -8.02
N ASN A 116 -1.91 -18.09 -7.00
CA ASN A 116 -2.98 -18.33 -6.04
C ASN A 116 -2.90 -17.45 -4.78
N THR A 117 -2.00 -16.43 -4.75
CA THR A 117 -1.89 -15.54 -3.60
C THR A 117 -3.20 -14.77 -3.39
N GLU A 118 -3.79 -14.92 -2.22
CA GLU A 118 -5.02 -14.25 -1.80
C GLU A 118 -4.76 -13.10 -0.84
N LYS A 119 -3.63 -13.15 -0.09
CA LYS A 119 -3.30 -12.16 0.92
C LYS A 119 -1.82 -11.82 0.95
N ILE A 120 -1.53 -10.54 1.11
CA ILE A 120 -0.20 -10.03 1.44
C ILE A 120 -0.22 -9.58 2.91
N GLY A 121 0.61 -10.20 3.73
CA GLY A 121 0.68 -9.97 5.19
C GLY A 121 1.22 -8.59 5.57
N LYS A 122 1.04 -8.25 6.85
CA LYS A 122 1.48 -6.97 7.41
C LYS A 122 2.97 -6.73 7.18
N GLY A 123 3.32 -5.58 6.59
CA GLY A 123 4.71 -5.18 6.35
C GLY A 123 5.49 -6.09 5.41
N ALA A 124 4.84 -6.96 4.62
CA ALA A 124 5.50 -8.01 3.84
C ALA A 124 6.60 -7.47 2.92
N PHE A 125 6.43 -6.29 2.34
CA PHE A 125 7.39 -5.61 1.47
C PHE A 125 7.80 -4.22 2.01
N ALA A 126 7.50 -3.90 3.28
CA ALA A 126 7.81 -2.58 3.81
C ALA A 126 9.32 -2.28 3.74
N GLY A 127 9.66 -1.09 3.22
CA GLY A 127 11.05 -0.68 3.04
C GLY A 127 11.79 -1.33 1.85
N CYS A 128 11.07 -1.98 0.91
CA CYS A 128 11.64 -2.42 -0.37
C CYS A 128 11.78 -1.20 -1.31
N THR A 129 12.74 -0.34 -1.01
CA THR A 129 12.86 1.00 -1.62
C THR A 129 13.09 1.00 -3.13
N LYS A 130 13.69 -0.07 -3.66
CA LYS A 130 13.97 -0.24 -5.10
C LYS A 130 12.94 -1.10 -5.83
N LEU A 131 11.93 -1.65 -5.12
CA LEU A 131 10.90 -2.47 -5.76
C LEU A 131 10.11 -1.64 -6.75
N LYS A 132 10.22 -1.99 -8.03
CA LYS A 132 9.58 -1.29 -9.16
C LYS A 132 8.39 -2.06 -9.70
N ASP A 133 8.58 -3.36 -9.85
CA ASP A 133 7.66 -4.25 -10.54
C ASP A 133 7.32 -5.43 -9.64
N ILE A 134 6.02 -5.62 -9.42
CA ILE A 134 5.49 -6.76 -8.71
C ILE A 134 4.26 -7.29 -9.44
N ASP A 135 4.31 -8.57 -9.80
CA ASP A 135 3.13 -9.29 -10.28
C ASP A 135 2.34 -9.81 -9.08
N LEU A 136 1.21 -9.16 -8.81
CA LEU A 136 0.32 -9.46 -7.69
C LEU A 136 -0.63 -10.63 -7.98
N GLY A 137 -0.65 -11.14 -9.22
CA GLY A 137 -1.62 -12.14 -9.66
C GLY A 137 -3.06 -11.59 -9.74
N ASN A 138 -4.01 -12.51 -9.95
CA ASN A 138 -5.41 -12.16 -10.17
C ASN A 138 -6.36 -12.64 -9.05
N ASN A 139 -5.81 -13.20 -7.96
CA ASN A 139 -6.59 -13.76 -6.86
C ASN A 139 -6.43 -12.97 -5.56
N LEU A 140 -5.62 -11.91 -5.56
CA LEU A 140 -5.32 -11.14 -4.37
C LEU A 140 -6.55 -10.38 -3.87
N GLN A 141 -6.96 -10.67 -2.63
CA GLN A 141 -8.14 -10.10 -1.97
C GLN A 141 -7.75 -9.10 -0.88
N GLU A 142 -6.65 -9.33 -0.16
CA GLU A 142 -6.24 -8.48 0.95
C GLU A 142 -4.78 -8.03 0.84
N ILE A 143 -4.57 -6.72 0.95
CA ILE A 143 -3.28 -6.11 1.22
C ILE A 143 -3.31 -5.59 2.65
N ALA A 144 -2.59 -6.24 3.55
CA ALA A 144 -2.62 -5.90 4.98
C ALA A 144 -1.86 -4.59 5.28
N GLY A 145 -1.95 -4.15 6.54
CA GLY A 145 -1.33 -2.88 6.93
C GLY A 145 0.18 -2.86 6.70
N PHE A 146 0.72 -1.69 6.29
CA PHE A 146 2.14 -1.47 6.00
C PHE A 146 2.73 -2.34 4.89
N ALA A 147 1.94 -3.13 4.15
CA ALA A 147 2.44 -4.15 3.24
C ALA A 147 3.50 -3.63 2.25
N PHE A 148 3.32 -2.43 1.71
CA PHE A 148 4.24 -1.75 0.78
C PHE A 148 4.68 -0.37 1.29
N CYS A 149 4.63 -0.14 2.62
CA CYS A 149 5.09 1.12 3.19
C CYS A 149 6.55 1.39 2.80
N ASP A 150 6.87 2.63 2.39
CA ASP A 150 8.19 3.08 1.97
C ASP A 150 8.77 2.33 0.73
N CYS A 151 7.90 1.79 -0.14
CA CYS A 151 8.29 1.27 -1.45
C CYS A 151 8.34 2.42 -2.47
N PHE A 152 9.34 3.28 -2.36
CA PHE A 152 9.43 4.55 -3.11
C PHE A 152 9.37 4.40 -4.64
N SER A 153 9.90 3.28 -5.16
CA SER A 153 9.98 3.02 -6.61
C SER A 153 8.78 2.27 -7.17
N LEU A 154 7.85 1.82 -6.30
CA LEU A 154 6.73 0.96 -6.71
C LEU A 154 5.74 1.72 -7.59
N ASN A 155 5.48 1.17 -8.78
CA ASN A 155 4.41 1.62 -9.68
C ASN A 155 3.81 0.39 -10.38
N THR A 156 2.76 -0.17 -9.79
CA THR A 156 2.09 -1.39 -10.26
C THR A 156 0.58 -1.20 -10.32
N SER A 157 -0.10 -1.99 -11.14
CA SER A 157 -1.56 -2.04 -11.13
C SER A 157 -2.05 -2.90 -9.96
N LEU A 158 -3.17 -2.50 -9.36
CA LEU A 158 -3.83 -3.27 -8.32
C LEU A 158 -4.91 -4.18 -8.92
N PRO A 159 -5.01 -5.45 -8.48
CA PRO A 159 -5.99 -6.38 -9.03
C PRO A 159 -7.43 -6.02 -8.64
N GLN A 160 -8.36 -6.32 -9.54
CA GLN A 160 -9.79 -6.01 -9.35
C GLN A 160 -10.48 -6.96 -8.35
N THR A 161 -9.78 -7.97 -7.87
CA THR A 161 -10.26 -8.91 -6.84
C THR A 161 -10.14 -8.36 -5.41
N LEU A 162 -9.53 -7.17 -5.24
CA LEU A 162 -9.29 -6.60 -3.91
C LEU A 162 -10.59 -6.31 -3.16
N GLU A 163 -10.63 -6.78 -1.92
CA GLU A 163 -11.69 -6.57 -0.94
C GLU A 163 -11.24 -5.64 0.19
N LYS A 164 -9.91 -5.59 0.47
CA LYS A 164 -9.38 -4.83 1.59
C LYS A 164 -7.98 -4.28 1.32
N ILE A 165 -7.80 -2.99 1.64
CA ILE A 165 -6.51 -2.31 1.71
C ILE A 165 -6.34 -1.81 3.15
N GLY A 166 -5.27 -2.28 3.82
CA GLY A 166 -4.98 -1.99 5.23
C GLY A 166 -4.41 -0.59 5.47
N GLU A 167 -4.25 -0.27 6.76
CA GLU A 167 -3.62 0.99 7.19
C GLU A 167 -2.17 1.09 6.70
N TYR A 168 -1.74 2.28 6.25
CA TYR A 168 -0.38 2.53 5.75
C TYR A 168 0.09 1.63 4.60
N ALA A 169 -0.81 0.90 3.93
CA ALA A 169 -0.46 -0.17 3.00
C ALA A 169 0.50 0.29 1.90
N PHE A 170 0.32 1.49 1.37
CA PHE A 170 1.14 2.11 0.32
C PHE A 170 1.71 3.48 0.73
N LYS A 171 1.82 3.72 2.05
CA LYS A 171 2.41 4.97 2.53
C LYS A 171 3.77 5.21 1.87
N GLN A 172 3.97 6.43 1.34
CA GLN A 172 5.20 6.86 0.67
C GLN A 172 5.58 6.03 -0.59
N CYS A 173 4.63 5.41 -1.27
CA CYS A 173 4.86 4.87 -2.62
C CYS A 173 4.90 6.04 -3.62
N THR A 174 6.01 6.78 -3.62
CA THR A 174 6.15 8.06 -4.32
C THR A 174 6.20 7.96 -5.84
N SER A 175 6.31 6.75 -6.39
CA SER A 175 6.28 6.49 -7.84
C SER A 175 4.93 6.03 -8.37
N PHE A 176 3.92 5.80 -7.52
CA PHE A 176 2.56 5.50 -7.99
C PHE A 176 2.01 6.67 -8.80
N THR A 177 1.65 6.44 -10.08
CA THR A 177 1.14 7.49 -10.96
C THR A 177 -0.36 7.46 -11.15
N GLY A 178 -0.96 6.28 -11.14
CA GLY A 178 -2.40 6.09 -11.27
C GLY A 178 -2.86 4.75 -10.74
N ILE A 179 -4.07 4.71 -10.19
CA ILE A 179 -4.68 3.51 -9.61
C ILE A 179 -6.11 3.40 -10.12
N ASP A 180 -6.44 2.25 -10.71
CA ASP A 180 -7.81 1.93 -11.10
C ASP A 180 -8.35 0.77 -10.25
N LEU A 181 -9.34 1.07 -9.40
CA LEU A 181 -10.06 0.11 -8.56
C LEU A 181 -11.54 0.01 -8.96
N SER A 182 -11.93 0.55 -10.11
CA SER A 182 -13.33 0.72 -10.52
C SER A 182 -14.16 -0.57 -10.51
N LEU A 183 -13.52 -1.69 -10.82
CA LEU A 183 -14.17 -3.01 -10.88
C LEU A 183 -13.95 -3.85 -9.61
N SER A 184 -13.21 -3.34 -8.62
CA SER A 184 -12.98 -4.07 -7.38
C SER A 184 -14.22 -4.09 -6.48
N VAL A 185 -14.26 -5.04 -5.56
CA VAL A 185 -15.34 -5.17 -4.56
C VAL A 185 -14.98 -4.56 -3.22
N LEU A 186 -13.94 -3.70 -3.21
CA LEU A 186 -13.40 -3.02 -2.06
C LEU A 186 -14.47 -2.22 -1.31
N ARG A 187 -14.59 -2.42 -0.01
CA ARG A 187 -15.56 -1.72 0.85
C ARG A 187 -14.90 -0.68 1.74
N SER A 188 -13.63 -0.84 2.03
CA SER A 188 -12.90 0.09 2.89
C SER A 188 -11.44 0.24 2.50
N ILE A 189 -10.92 1.46 2.66
CA ILE A 189 -9.49 1.76 2.56
C ILE A 189 -9.02 2.23 3.94
N GLY A 190 -7.93 1.64 4.42
CA GLY A 190 -7.41 1.91 5.77
C GLY A 190 -6.85 3.32 5.98
N ASN A 191 -6.60 3.66 7.23
CA ASN A 191 -5.98 4.93 7.59
C ASN A 191 -4.62 5.08 6.90
N GLN A 192 -4.35 6.27 6.34
CA GLN A 192 -3.07 6.62 5.74
C GLN A 192 -2.59 5.65 4.65
N ALA A 193 -3.52 4.92 4.01
CA ALA A 193 -3.18 3.85 3.06
C ALA A 193 -2.33 4.35 1.89
N PHE A 194 -2.57 5.56 1.41
CA PHE A 194 -1.82 6.22 0.31
C PHE A 194 -1.15 7.53 0.76
N LEU A 195 -0.88 7.68 2.07
CA LEU A 195 -0.23 8.87 2.62
C LEU A 195 1.08 9.16 1.87
N ASN A 196 1.24 10.39 1.36
CA ASN A 196 2.42 10.85 0.63
C ASN A 196 2.75 10.04 -0.63
N CYS A 197 1.76 9.50 -1.34
CA CYS A 197 1.94 9.00 -2.70
C CYS A 197 2.03 10.20 -3.66
N THR A 198 3.16 10.91 -3.65
CA THR A 198 3.31 12.24 -4.26
C THR A 198 3.16 12.26 -5.78
N ALA A 199 3.43 11.17 -6.50
CA ALA A 199 3.22 11.08 -7.95
C ALA A 199 1.81 10.64 -8.34
N LEU A 200 0.94 10.26 -7.39
CA LEU A 200 -0.42 9.79 -7.68
C LEU A 200 -1.25 10.93 -8.26
N SER A 201 -1.46 10.89 -9.58
CA SER A 201 -2.19 11.92 -10.32
C SER A 201 -3.67 11.58 -10.53
N SER A 202 -4.02 10.30 -10.50
CA SER A 202 -5.39 9.83 -10.66
C SER A 202 -5.67 8.56 -9.87
N ILE A 203 -6.89 8.45 -9.35
CA ILE A 203 -7.41 7.24 -8.74
C ILE A 203 -8.89 7.09 -9.08
N THR A 204 -9.29 5.89 -9.50
CA THR A 204 -10.70 5.53 -9.70
C THR A 204 -11.14 4.59 -8.59
N LEU A 205 -12.11 5.03 -7.80
CA LEU A 205 -12.65 4.27 -6.67
C LEU A 205 -13.83 3.39 -7.09
N PRO A 206 -14.03 2.21 -6.47
CA PRO A 206 -15.12 1.32 -6.82
C PRO A 206 -16.45 1.80 -6.25
N ALA A 207 -17.55 1.50 -6.95
CA ALA A 207 -18.90 1.83 -6.50
C ALA A 207 -19.31 1.12 -5.19
N SER A 208 -18.57 0.09 -4.77
CA SER A 208 -18.80 -0.67 -3.52
C SER A 208 -18.21 -0.01 -2.28
N LEU A 209 -17.34 1.02 -2.43
CA LEU A 209 -16.60 1.63 -1.32
C LEU A 209 -17.55 2.37 -0.37
N GLN A 210 -17.45 2.04 0.92
CA GLN A 210 -18.29 2.59 2.00
C GLN A 210 -17.49 3.48 2.97
N SER A 211 -16.19 3.24 3.11
CA SER A 211 -15.38 4.03 4.04
C SER A 211 -13.96 4.28 3.55
N ILE A 212 -13.46 5.48 3.84
CA ILE A 212 -12.07 5.89 3.60
C ILE A 212 -11.49 6.33 4.94
N GLY A 213 -10.33 5.80 5.31
CA GLY A 213 -9.68 6.08 6.59
C GLY A 213 -9.10 7.48 6.72
N LYS A 214 -8.65 7.80 7.94
CA LYS A 214 -7.97 9.06 8.26
C LYS A 214 -6.74 9.25 7.38
N GLU A 215 -6.54 10.49 6.87
CA GLU A 215 -5.37 10.90 6.08
C GLU A 215 -5.04 9.95 4.91
N CYS A 216 -6.06 9.26 4.37
CA CYS A 216 -5.86 8.19 3.39
C CYS A 216 -5.08 8.64 2.16
N PHE A 217 -5.38 9.82 1.63
CA PHE A 217 -4.71 10.43 0.47
C PHE A 217 -3.94 11.71 0.82
N ALA A 218 -3.68 11.95 2.11
CA ALA A 218 -2.96 13.14 2.52
C ALA A 218 -1.58 13.20 1.86
N GLY A 219 -1.19 14.38 1.34
CA GLY A 219 0.08 14.56 0.65
C GLY A 219 0.17 13.91 -0.74
N CYS A 220 -0.94 13.45 -1.35
CA CYS A 220 -0.98 13.07 -2.76
C CYS A 220 -0.91 14.33 -3.63
N SER A 221 0.26 14.96 -3.66
CA SER A 221 0.46 16.32 -4.20
C SER A 221 0.23 16.45 -5.71
N SER A 222 0.24 15.35 -6.46
CA SER A 222 -0.06 15.32 -7.90
C SER A 222 -1.52 15.01 -8.23
N LEU A 223 -2.35 14.63 -7.23
CA LEU A 223 -3.75 14.28 -7.47
C LEU A 223 -4.52 15.51 -7.95
N THR A 224 -5.11 15.42 -9.15
CA THR A 224 -5.78 16.56 -9.78
C THR A 224 -7.29 16.56 -9.59
N GLY A 225 -7.91 15.40 -9.44
CA GLY A 225 -9.35 15.27 -9.23
C GLY A 225 -9.69 13.90 -8.67
N ILE A 226 -10.84 13.81 -8.04
CA ILE A 226 -11.41 12.55 -7.53
C ILE A 226 -12.92 12.60 -7.51
N THR A 227 -13.56 11.48 -7.90
CA THR A 227 -14.99 11.25 -7.73
C THR A 227 -15.19 10.26 -6.60
N LEU A 228 -15.94 10.65 -5.59
CA LEU A 228 -16.28 9.77 -4.47
C LEU A 228 -17.56 8.97 -4.78
N PRO A 229 -17.59 7.66 -4.46
CA PRO A 229 -18.69 6.79 -4.85
C PRO A 229 -19.95 7.03 -4.01
N GLN A 230 -21.10 6.78 -4.63
CA GLN A 230 -22.44 7.00 -4.03
C GLN A 230 -22.75 6.15 -2.79
N LYS A 231 -21.93 5.16 -2.47
CA LYS A 231 -22.06 4.34 -1.25
C LYS A 231 -21.10 4.75 -0.14
N LEU A 232 -20.35 5.84 -0.32
CA LEU A 232 -19.39 6.30 0.69
C LEU A 232 -20.12 6.94 1.87
N GLU A 233 -20.20 6.21 2.96
CA GLU A 233 -20.90 6.61 4.21
C GLU A 233 -19.98 7.35 5.17
N SER A 234 -18.68 7.10 5.11
CA SER A 234 -17.73 7.71 6.04
C SER A 234 -16.37 8.01 5.42
N MET A 235 -15.77 9.09 5.86
CA MET A 235 -14.44 9.54 5.50
C MET A 235 -13.70 9.98 6.76
N GLY A 236 -12.41 9.71 6.85
CA GLY A 236 -11.59 10.11 7.99
C GLY A 236 -11.07 11.55 7.91
N GLU A 237 -10.66 12.07 9.06
CA GLU A 237 -10.02 13.39 9.20
C GLU A 237 -8.82 13.53 8.24
N GLY A 238 -8.63 14.71 7.64
CA GLY A 238 -7.47 15.03 6.80
C GLY A 238 -7.35 14.19 5.54
N CYS A 239 -8.43 13.55 5.07
CA CYS A 239 -8.39 12.54 4.01
C CYS A 239 -7.65 13.00 2.75
N PHE A 240 -7.78 14.28 2.37
CA PHE A 240 -7.12 14.90 1.21
C PHE A 240 -6.23 16.08 1.59
N SER A 241 -5.82 16.16 2.86
CA SER A 241 -4.94 17.24 3.31
C SER A 241 -3.66 17.28 2.46
N HIS A 242 -3.18 18.49 2.11
CA HIS A 242 -2.00 18.71 1.27
C HIS A 242 -2.05 18.09 -0.14
N CYS A 243 -3.25 17.83 -0.69
CA CYS A 243 -3.43 17.52 -2.11
C CYS A 243 -3.36 18.82 -2.93
N ILE A 244 -2.17 19.41 -3.02
CA ILE A 244 -1.96 20.77 -3.54
C ILE A 244 -2.30 20.96 -5.02
N SER A 245 -2.43 19.88 -5.79
CA SER A 245 -2.83 19.92 -7.21
C SER A 245 -4.32 19.62 -7.42
N LEU A 246 -5.05 19.29 -6.34
CA LEU A 246 -6.46 18.95 -6.42
C LEU A 246 -7.28 20.16 -6.84
N THR A 247 -7.92 20.09 -8.00
CA THR A 247 -8.75 21.16 -8.56
C THR A 247 -10.23 20.88 -8.46
N GLU A 248 -10.58 19.60 -8.45
CA GLU A 248 -11.95 19.12 -8.53
C GLU A 248 -12.19 17.94 -7.58
N VAL A 249 -13.30 17.99 -6.83
CA VAL A 249 -13.78 16.88 -6.01
C VAL A 249 -15.27 16.74 -6.20
N ASP A 250 -15.68 15.60 -6.75
CA ASP A 250 -17.11 15.31 -6.89
C ASP A 250 -17.59 14.47 -5.70
N ILE A 251 -18.39 15.08 -4.83
CA ILE A 251 -18.99 14.47 -3.65
C ILE A 251 -20.51 14.60 -3.65
N LYS A 252 -21.10 15.16 -4.71
CA LYS A 252 -22.50 15.56 -4.77
C LYS A 252 -23.49 14.44 -4.47
N GLU A 253 -23.18 13.24 -4.93
CA GLU A 253 -24.06 12.07 -4.79
C GLU A 253 -23.69 11.16 -3.61
N CYS A 254 -22.71 11.59 -2.76
CA CYS A 254 -22.30 10.82 -1.60
C CYS A 254 -23.29 10.99 -0.44
N PRO A 255 -23.65 9.94 0.31
CA PRO A 255 -24.52 10.04 1.47
C PRO A 255 -23.79 10.51 2.74
N LEU A 256 -22.72 11.31 2.59
CA LEU A 256 -21.97 11.84 3.72
C LEU A 256 -22.82 12.81 4.53
N GLU A 257 -22.85 12.64 5.84
CA GLU A 257 -23.54 13.54 6.79
C GLU A 257 -22.63 14.66 7.31
N SER A 258 -21.31 14.49 7.20
CA SER A 258 -20.33 15.49 7.59
C SER A 258 -19.08 15.47 6.72
N LEU A 259 -18.42 16.62 6.56
CA LEU A 259 -17.03 16.71 6.15
C LEU A 259 -16.15 16.72 7.40
N PRO A 260 -15.27 15.72 7.59
CA PRO A 260 -14.40 15.65 8.75
C PRO A 260 -13.44 16.84 8.85
N PRO A 261 -12.83 17.09 10.04
CA PRO A 261 -11.80 18.13 10.18
C PRO A 261 -10.66 17.95 9.18
N TYR A 262 -10.12 19.08 8.70
CA TYR A 262 -8.95 19.14 7.82
C TYR A 262 -9.06 18.34 6.50
N THR A 263 -10.28 17.98 6.07
CA THR A 263 -10.50 17.12 4.89
C THR A 263 -9.74 17.58 3.66
N PHE A 264 -9.79 18.89 3.34
CA PHE A 264 -9.11 19.52 2.19
C PHE A 264 -8.10 20.58 2.63
N ASP A 265 -7.55 20.46 3.83
CA ASP A 265 -6.54 21.36 4.34
C ASP A 265 -5.36 21.49 3.35
N HIS A 266 -4.91 22.71 3.04
CA HIS A 266 -3.85 22.99 2.06
C HIS A 266 -4.11 22.47 0.62
N CYS A 267 -5.37 22.24 0.22
CA CYS A 267 -5.72 22.01 -1.20
C CYS A 267 -5.71 23.33 -1.95
N THR A 268 -4.53 23.90 -2.15
CA THR A 268 -4.34 25.29 -2.62
C THR A 268 -4.90 25.56 -4.01
N LYS A 269 -5.11 24.53 -4.86
CA LYS A 269 -5.68 24.65 -6.20
C LYS A 269 -7.15 24.27 -6.29
N LEU A 270 -7.81 23.86 -5.19
CA LEU A 270 -9.23 23.52 -5.21
C LEU A 270 -10.07 24.72 -5.59
N LEU A 271 -10.80 24.62 -6.71
CA LEU A 271 -11.56 25.73 -7.30
C LEU A 271 -12.98 25.82 -6.78
N SER A 272 -13.63 24.67 -6.69
CA SER A 272 -15.03 24.57 -6.28
C SER A 272 -15.33 23.27 -5.55
N ILE A 273 -16.35 23.31 -4.71
CA ILE A 273 -16.93 22.12 -4.10
C ILE A 273 -18.44 22.28 -4.02
N GLN A 274 -19.15 21.23 -4.36
CA GLN A 274 -20.58 21.12 -4.13
C GLN A 274 -20.85 20.02 -3.13
N ALA A 275 -21.21 20.39 -1.92
CA ALA A 275 -21.55 19.45 -0.87
C ALA A 275 -22.89 18.75 -1.16
N PRO A 276 -23.05 17.45 -0.84
CA PRO A 276 -24.32 16.76 -0.93
C PRO A 276 -25.32 17.35 0.05
N ASN A 277 -26.63 17.24 -0.28
CA ASN A 277 -27.70 17.76 0.57
C ASN A 277 -27.80 17.06 1.94
N THR A 278 -27.12 15.94 2.11
CA THR A 278 -27.05 15.16 3.36
C THR A 278 -26.11 15.78 4.40
N ILE A 279 -25.18 16.68 3.99
CA ILE A 279 -24.22 17.28 4.91
C ILE A 279 -24.93 18.21 5.90
N THR A 280 -24.70 17.96 7.17
CA THR A 280 -25.18 18.78 8.28
C THR A 280 -24.07 19.48 9.04
N GLU A 281 -22.82 19.02 8.89
CA GLU A 281 -21.66 19.55 9.62
C GLU A 281 -20.41 19.61 8.72
N ILE A 282 -19.66 20.70 8.88
CA ILE A 282 -18.31 20.85 8.31
C ILE A 282 -17.33 20.98 9.47
N GLY A 283 -16.40 20.05 9.55
CA GLY A 283 -15.39 19.96 10.60
C GLY A 283 -14.41 21.13 10.57
N GLU A 284 -13.70 21.28 11.68
CA GLU A 284 -12.69 22.34 11.85
C GLU A 284 -11.63 22.26 10.74
N GLY A 285 -11.27 23.41 10.16
CA GLY A 285 -10.21 23.51 9.17
C GLY A 285 -10.44 22.72 7.88
N ALA A 286 -11.68 22.27 7.61
CA ALA A 286 -11.95 21.41 6.44
C ALA A 286 -11.46 22.02 5.11
N PHE A 287 -11.41 23.34 4.99
CA PHE A 287 -10.92 24.09 3.82
C PHE A 287 -9.78 25.07 4.18
N TYR A 288 -9.04 24.77 5.23
CA TYR A 288 -7.94 25.63 5.65
C TYR A 288 -6.89 25.72 4.53
N TYR A 289 -6.39 26.91 4.23
CA TYR A 289 -5.50 27.18 3.09
C TYR A 289 -5.98 26.71 1.69
N CYS A 290 -7.29 26.55 1.45
CA CYS A 290 -7.82 26.39 0.09
C CYS A 290 -7.87 27.75 -0.63
N THR A 291 -6.71 28.30 -0.99
CA THR A 291 -6.57 29.70 -1.46
C THR A 291 -7.21 30.00 -2.81
N SER A 292 -7.47 28.98 -3.63
CA SER A 292 -8.13 29.10 -4.93
C SER A 292 -9.64 28.83 -4.88
N LEU A 293 -10.22 28.48 -3.71
CA LEU A 293 -11.62 28.12 -3.59
C LEU A 293 -12.51 29.36 -3.76
N THR A 294 -13.21 29.43 -4.89
CA THR A 294 -14.12 30.56 -5.22
C THR A 294 -15.59 30.18 -5.02
N ASP A 295 -15.94 28.93 -5.28
CA ASP A 295 -17.31 28.45 -5.23
C ASP A 295 -17.45 27.31 -4.21
N CYS A 296 -18.20 27.57 -3.15
CA CYS A 296 -18.52 26.60 -2.11
C CYS A 296 -20.04 26.53 -1.95
N ILE A 297 -20.66 25.55 -2.59
CA ILE A 297 -22.12 25.36 -2.53
C ILE A 297 -22.41 24.39 -1.38
N LEU A 298 -23.01 24.93 -0.32
CA LEU A 298 -23.37 24.21 0.89
C LEU A 298 -24.91 24.23 1.09
N PRO A 299 -25.49 23.17 1.69
CA PRO A 299 -26.89 23.20 2.12
C PRO A 299 -27.15 24.31 3.14
N GLU A 300 -28.37 24.89 3.12
CA GLU A 300 -28.74 25.98 4.06
C GLU A 300 -28.69 25.56 5.53
N SER A 301 -28.86 24.26 5.81
CA SER A 301 -28.92 23.70 7.17
C SER A 301 -27.56 23.41 7.78
N VAL A 302 -26.47 23.62 7.04
CA VAL A 302 -25.14 23.17 7.44
C VAL A 302 -24.60 23.96 8.66
N GLN A 303 -24.12 23.26 9.67
CA GLN A 303 -23.36 23.86 10.77
C GLN A 303 -21.87 23.90 10.39
N ILE A 304 -21.29 25.08 10.41
CA ILE A 304 -19.88 25.28 10.07
C ILE A 304 -19.04 25.31 11.34
N GLY A 305 -18.13 24.36 11.51
CA GLY A 305 -17.18 24.31 12.61
C GLY A 305 -16.26 25.56 12.67
N ARG A 306 -15.64 25.79 13.83
CA ARG A 306 -14.73 26.95 14.02
C ARG A 306 -13.57 26.88 13.02
N ALA A 307 -13.27 28.01 12.36
CA ALA A 307 -12.16 28.17 11.42
C ALA A 307 -12.17 27.30 10.16
N SER A 308 -13.30 26.68 9.77
CA SER A 308 -13.38 25.88 8.55
C SER A 308 -13.16 26.69 7.26
N CYS A 309 -13.29 28.02 7.32
CA CYS A 309 -13.12 28.95 6.20
C CYS A 309 -12.27 30.19 6.56
N ARG A 310 -11.46 30.16 7.64
CA ARG A 310 -10.55 31.31 7.97
C ARG A 310 -9.19 31.06 7.31
N GLU A 311 -8.91 31.76 6.35
CA GLU A 311 -8.22 32.96 5.99
C GLU A 311 -8.38 33.26 4.49
N ARG A 312 -9.33 34.09 4.15
CA ARG A 312 -9.19 34.93 2.97
C ARG A 312 -8.42 36.15 3.46
N VAL A 313 -7.18 36.28 3.10
CA VAL A 313 -6.51 37.57 2.99
C VAL A 313 -6.01 37.70 1.57
#